data_ef8404d35a9c1757057d041e52d4b4f5
#
_entry.id   ef8404d35a9c1757057d041e52d4b4f5
#
_cell.length_a   1.000
_cell.length_b   1.000
_cell.length_c   1.000
_cell.angle_alpha   90.00
_cell.angle_beta   90.00
_cell.angle_gamma   90.00
#
_symmetry.space_group_name_H-M   'P 1'
#
loop_
_entity.id
_entity.type
_entity.pdbx_description
1 polymer ?
#
loop_
_entity_poly.entity_id
_entity_poly.type
_entity_poly.pdbx_seq_one_letter_code
_entity_poly.pdbx_strand_id
1 'polypeptide(L)'
;MRIFVFFLLTIVSCSPLIKYENTAAKWENEIVKLEKLDSSQDYTKNQILFIGSSSIRLWKSIKKDLEPYESIKRAYGGARYTDLIHFTERLVSPHNVKAVGIFVANDITGGENDLSPKEVLKLAKYVVKQIRTSHKSSSVFFIETTPTPKRWKAWSKISQANDLIREFCDSSDRLFYISTRDYFIGDNGLPTEEYFVRDKLHLNSKGYTLWSSIIKENLKSIIGSN
;
A
#
# COMPACT_ATOMS: atom_id res chain seq x y z
N MET A 1 43.20 -27.76 31.24
CA MET A 1 41.73 -27.64 31.12
C MET A 1 41.46 -26.26 30.51
N ARG A 2 41.27 -26.17 29.20
CA ARG A 2 41.01 -24.88 28.49
C ARG A 2 39.49 -24.64 28.48
N ILE A 3 39.07 -23.59 29.16
CA ILE A 3 37.66 -23.13 29.18
C ILE A 3 37.43 -22.31 27.89
N PHE A 4 36.66 -22.86 26.95
CA PHE A 4 36.14 -22.12 25.81
C PHE A 4 34.91 -21.33 26.26
N VAL A 5 35.06 -20.02 26.38
CA VAL A 5 33.94 -19.10 26.60
C VAL A 5 33.30 -18.82 25.25
N PHE A 6 32.12 -19.43 25.00
CA PHE A 6 31.28 -19.07 23.83
C PHE A 6 30.61 -17.73 24.08
N PHE A 7 31.07 -16.69 23.40
CA PHE A 7 30.33 -15.42 23.32
C PHE A 7 29.11 -15.59 22.41
N LEU A 8 27.92 -15.71 23.01
CA LEU A 8 26.66 -15.70 22.28
C LEU A 8 26.39 -14.25 21.84
N LEU A 9 26.74 -13.91 20.60
CA LEU A 9 26.34 -12.65 19.97
C LEU A 9 24.83 -12.70 19.73
N THR A 10 24.05 -12.14 20.64
CA THR A 10 22.64 -11.87 20.43
C THR A 10 22.52 -10.75 19.39
N ILE A 11 22.21 -11.11 18.16
CA ILE A 11 21.80 -10.16 17.12
C ILE A 11 20.42 -9.64 17.54
N VAL A 12 20.38 -8.50 18.22
CA VAL A 12 19.14 -7.76 18.46
C VAL A 12 18.68 -7.23 17.10
N SER A 13 17.90 -8.03 16.39
CA SER A 13 17.16 -7.55 15.22
C SER A 13 16.12 -6.54 15.72
N CYS A 14 16.43 -5.25 15.59
CA CYS A 14 15.51 -4.20 15.96
C CYS A 14 14.28 -4.29 15.04
N SER A 15 13.18 -4.84 15.56
CA SER A 15 11.92 -4.95 14.81
C SER A 15 11.48 -3.56 14.35
N PRO A 16 11.05 -3.39 13.09
CA PRO A 16 10.53 -2.11 12.63
C PRO A 16 9.32 -1.63 13.46
N LEU A 17 8.60 -2.52 14.10
CA LEU A 17 7.52 -2.18 15.04
C LEU A 17 8.05 -1.32 16.22
N ILE A 18 9.15 -1.71 16.84
CA ILE A 18 9.73 -0.93 17.95
C ILE A 18 10.19 0.45 17.46
N LYS A 19 10.86 0.50 16.31
CA LYS A 19 11.37 1.76 15.73
C LYS A 19 10.26 2.80 15.48
N TYR A 20 9.07 2.35 15.08
CA TYR A 20 7.97 3.22 14.66
C TYR A 20 6.74 3.15 15.58
N GLU A 21 6.87 2.65 16.79
CA GLU A 21 5.78 2.49 17.76
C GLU A 21 4.97 3.78 17.96
N ASN A 22 5.65 4.90 18.15
CA ASN A 22 5.01 6.19 18.41
C ASN A 22 4.25 6.77 17.20
N THR A 23 4.45 6.24 15.99
CA THR A 23 3.78 6.77 14.78
C THR A 23 2.35 6.27 14.64
N ALA A 24 2.03 5.13 15.25
CA ALA A 24 0.75 4.44 15.11
C ALA A 24 -0.36 5.03 16.01
N ALA A 25 -0.05 5.42 17.24
CA ALA A 25 -1.03 5.78 18.25
C ALA A 25 -2.09 6.79 17.79
N LYS A 26 -1.73 7.78 16.98
CA LYS A 26 -2.65 8.80 16.46
C LYS A 26 -3.75 8.22 15.56
N TRP A 27 -3.55 7.02 14.99
CA TRP A 27 -4.48 6.40 14.06
C TRP A 27 -5.42 5.38 14.72
N GLU A 28 -5.21 5.03 15.98
CA GLU A 28 -5.97 3.99 16.66
C GLU A 28 -7.49 4.17 16.53
N ASN A 29 -7.98 5.39 16.74
CA ASN A 29 -9.41 5.70 16.59
C ASN A 29 -9.94 5.47 15.17
N GLU A 30 -9.14 5.74 14.15
CA GLU A 30 -9.54 5.48 12.75
C GLU A 30 -9.53 3.98 12.44
N ILE A 31 -8.57 3.24 12.97
CA ILE A 31 -8.51 1.79 12.82
C ILE A 31 -9.72 1.13 13.50
N VAL A 32 -10.04 1.49 14.73
CA VAL A 32 -11.24 1.00 15.43
C VAL A 32 -12.53 1.27 14.64
N LYS A 33 -12.64 2.41 13.95
CA LYS A 33 -13.79 2.68 13.06
C LYS A 33 -13.82 1.73 11.87
N LEU A 34 -12.66 1.40 11.29
CA LEU A 34 -12.57 0.45 10.17
C LEU A 34 -12.93 -0.97 10.61
N GLU A 35 -12.48 -1.40 11.81
CA GLU A 35 -12.84 -2.69 12.40
C GLU A 35 -14.34 -2.82 12.70
N LYS A 36 -14.99 -1.74 13.14
CA LYS A 36 -16.45 -1.73 13.35
C LYS A 36 -17.24 -1.98 12.06
N LEU A 37 -16.68 -1.64 10.90
CA LEU A 37 -17.33 -1.98 9.62
C LEU A 37 -17.36 -3.48 9.39
N ASP A 38 -16.43 -4.25 9.94
CA ASP A 38 -16.34 -5.70 9.75
C ASP A 38 -17.49 -6.43 10.42
N SER A 39 -18.00 -5.90 11.53
CA SER A 39 -19.18 -6.45 12.22
C SER A 39 -20.51 -5.99 11.65
N SER A 40 -20.52 -4.98 10.79
CA SER A 40 -21.74 -4.35 10.23
C SER A 40 -21.99 -4.65 8.75
N GLN A 41 -21.04 -5.30 8.07
CA GLN A 41 -21.11 -5.60 6.65
C GLN A 41 -20.90 -7.08 6.41
N ASP A 42 -21.80 -7.69 5.65
CA ASP A 42 -21.61 -9.05 5.16
C ASP A 42 -20.63 -9.04 4.00
N TYR A 43 -19.60 -9.86 4.12
CA TYR A 43 -18.59 -10.03 3.09
C TYR A 43 -18.71 -11.39 2.44
N THR A 44 -18.85 -11.40 1.12
CA THR A 44 -18.75 -12.63 0.35
C THR A 44 -17.31 -13.16 0.35
N LYS A 45 -17.13 -14.43 0.01
CA LYS A 45 -15.78 -14.98 -0.22
C LYS A 45 -15.23 -14.42 -1.53
N ASN A 46 -13.90 -14.37 -1.61
CA ASN A 46 -13.17 -14.02 -2.84
C ASN A 46 -13.17 -12.53 -3.24
N GLN A 47 -13.32 -11.63 -2.29
CA GLN A 47 -13.22 -10.20 -2.53
C GLN A 47 -11.77 -9.73 -2.66
N ILE A 48 -11.59 -8.50 -3.11
CA ILE A 48 -10.31 -7.79 -3.14
C ILE A 48 -10.31 -6.77 -2.01
N LEU A 49 -9.37 -6.89 -1.10
CA LEU A 49 -9.18 -5.93 -0.01
C LEU A 49 -8.19 -4.85 -0.42
N PHE A 50 -8.57 -3.60 -0.27
CA PHE A 50 -7.68 -2.45 -0.47
C PHE A 50 -7.33 -1.80 0.86
N ILE A 51 -6.03 -1.74 1.17
CA ILE A 51 -5.48 -1.06 2.35
C ILE A 51 -4.55 0.08 1.94
N GLY A 52 -4.30 1.01 2.85
CA GLY A 52 -3.34 2.09 2.65
C GLY A 52 -3.90 3.48 2.92
N SER A 53 -3.56 4.44 2.05
CA SER A 53 -3.71 5.86 2.34
C SER A 53 -4.95 6.53 1.71
N SER A 54 -4.93 7.87 1.71
CA SER A 54 -6.07 8.71 1.35
C SER A 54 -6.65 8.45 -0.03
N SER A 55 -5.87 8.08 -1.03
CA SER A 55 -6.41 7.81 -2.37
C SER A 55 -7.36 6.60 -2.36
N ILE A 56 -7.05 5.56 -1.57
CA ILE A 56 -8.00 4.46 -1.35
C ILE A 56 -9.18 4.94 -0.51
N ARG A 57 -8.95 5.65 0.61
CA ARG A 57 -10.02 6.13 1.50
C ARG A 57 -11.03 7.00 0.76
N LEU A 58 -10.55 7.90 -0.09
CA LEU A 58 -11.38 8.87 -0.83
C LEU A 58 -12.06 8.29 -2.09
N TRP A 59 -11.70 7.08 -2.51
CA TRP A 59 -12.31 6.41 -3.66
C TRP A 59 -13.72 5.93 -3.31
N LYS A 60 -14.70 6.84 -3.44
CA LYS A 60 -16.09 6.58 -3.04
C LYS A 60 -16.78 5.54 -3.94
N SER A 61 -16.46 5.54 -5.21
CA SER A 61 -17.07 4.68 -6.24
C SER A 61 -16.35 3.34 -6.45
N ILE A 62 -15.39 2.97 -5.60
CA ILE A 62 -14.52 1.79 -5.79
C ILE A 62 -15.30 0.51 -6.14
N LYS A 63 -16.43 0.25 -5.49
CA LYS A 63 -17.26 -0.94 -5.75
C LYS A 63 -17.77 -0.94 -7.20
N LYS A 64 -18.34 0.18 -7.64
CA LYS A 64 -18.87 0.35 -9.01
C LYS A 64 -17.73 0.34 -10.05
N ASP A 65 -16.66 1.05 -9.78
CA ASP A 65 -15.56 1.22 -10.74
C ASP A 65 -14.81 -0.08 -10.99
N LEU A 66 -14.77 -0.98 -10.01
CA LEU A 66 -14.08 -2.27 -10.12
C LEU A 66 -15.00 -3.44 -10.50
N GLU A 67 -16.28 -3.23 -10.76
CA GLU A 67 -17.15 -4.31 -11.28
C GLU A 67 -16.52 -5.03 -12.47
N PRO A 68 -16.59 -6.37 -12.53
CA PRO A 68 -17.36 -7.29 -11.68
C PRO A 68 -16.67 -7.74 -10.38
N TYR A 69 -15.52 -7.16 -10.02
CA TYR A 69 -14.78 -7.55 -8.83
C TYR A 69 -15.38 -6.90 -7.58
N GLU A 70 -15.77 -7.70 -6.62
CA GLU A 70 -16.18 -7.18 -5.31
C GLU A 70 -14.98 -6.67 -4.53
N SER A 71 -15.10 -5.49 -3.91
CA SER A 71 -14.01 -4.84 -3.21
C SER A 71 -14.37 -4.41 -1.78
N ILE A 72 -13.42 -4.62 -0.87
CA ILE A 72 -13.45 -4.12 0.51
C ILE A 72 -12.40 -3.00 0.62
N LYS A 73 -12.74 -1.94 1.32
CA LYS A 73 -11.86 -0.81 1.55
C LYS A 73 -11.57 -0.64 3.05
N ARG A 74 -10.30 -0.80 3.44
CA ARG A 74 -9.79 -0.59 4.81
C ARG A 74 -8.58 0.33 4.76
N ALA A 75 -8.82 1.62 4.49
CA ALA A 75 -7.79 2.63 4.31
C ALA A 75 -8.09 3.90 5.10
N TYR A 76 -7.07 4.59 5.56
CA TYR A 76 -7.18 5.81 6.35
C TYR A 76 -6.35 6.97 5.77
N GLY A 77 -6.71 8.20 6.11
CA GLY A 77 -6.07 9.39 5.54
C GLY A 77 -4.66 9.59 6.06
N GLY A 78 -3.69 9.81 5.15
CA GLY A 78 -2.31 10.09 5.55
C GLY A 78 -1.51 8.88 6.02
N ALA A 79 -1.99 7.65 5.78
CA ALA A 79 -1.26 6.43 6.11
C ALA A 79 0.15 6.42 5.50
N ARG A 80 1.12 6.01 6.32
CA ARG A 80 2.51 5.73 5.97
C ARG A 80 2.81 4.26 6.22
N TYR A 81 3.83 3.71 5.62
CA TYR A 81 4.28 2.36 5.97
C TYR A 81 4.70 2.27 7.43
N THR A 82 5.25 3.36 8.01
CA THR A 82 5.66 3.42 9.42
C THR A 82 4.53 3.17 10.41
N ASP A 83 3.31 3.53 10.07
CA ASP A 83 2.12 3.24 10.88
C ASP A 83 1.35 2.01 10.40
N LEU A 84 1.28 1.77 9.09
CA LEU A 84 0.57 0.62 8.52
C LEU A 84 1.12 -0.74 9.03
N ILE A 85 2.42 -0.87 9.28
CA ILE A 85 3.03 -2.07 9.85
C ILE A 85 2.43 -2.47 11.21
N HIS A 86 1.81 -1.55 11.95
CA HIS A 86 1.14 -1.84 13.22
C HIS A 86 -0.30 -2.32 13.04
N PHE A 87 -0.91 -2.01 11.89
CA PHE A 87 -2.34 -2.22 11.66
C PHE A 87 -2.65 -3.25 10.57
N THR A 88 -1.66 -3.68 9.81
CA THR A 88 -1.86 -4.59 8.67
C THR A 88 -2.61 -5.85 9.07
N GLU A 89 -2.21 -6.51 10.16
CA GLU A 89 -2.84 -7.74 10.62
C GLU A 89 -4.32 -7.49 11.00
N ARG A 90 -4.60 -6.43 11.73
CA ARG A 90 -5.96 -6.05 12.16
C ARG A 90 -6.88 -5.71 10.99
N LEU A 91 -6.33 -5.07 9.94
CA LEU A 91 -7.10 -4.66 8.76
C LEU A 91 -7.30 -5.81 7.76
N VAL A 92 -6.47 -6.85 7.80
CA VAL A 92 -6.47 -7.91 6.77
C VAL A 92 -7.00 -9.24 7.29
N SER A 93 -6.61 -9.66 8.49
CA SER A 93 -6.94 -11.00 9.01
C SER A 93 -8.44 -11.31 9.14
N PRO A 94 -9.35 -10.33 9.39
CA PRO A 94 -10.78 -10.63 9.49
C PRO A 94 -11.43 -11.02 8.16
N HIS A 95 -10.79 -10.78 7.02
CA HIS A 95 -11.38 -10.94 5.70
C HIS A 95 -10.87 -12.18 4.98
N ASN A 96 -11.76 -12.89 4.30
CA ASN A 96 -11.39 -14.00 3.40
C ASN A 96 -11.32 -13.48 1.96
N VAL A 97 -10.14 -13.09 1.51
CA VAL A 97 -9.93 -12.39 0.24
C VAL A 97 -9.03 -13.15 -0.73
N LYS A 98 -9.29 -13.00 -2.02
CA LYS A 98 -8.43 -13.50 -3.10
C LYS A 98 -7.16 -12.67 -3.25
N ALA A 99 -7.29 -11.35 -3.08
CA ALA A 99 -6.16 -10.45 -3.27
C ALA A 99 -6.21 -9.28 -2.29
N VAL A 100 -5.02 -8.77 -1.94
CA VAL A 100 -4.84 -7.55 -1.14
C VAL A 100 -4.10 -6.51 -1.97
N GLY A 101 -4.75 -5.38 -2.23
CA GLY A 101 -4.17 -4.21 -2.90
C GLY A 101 -3.65 -3.19 -1.90
N ILE A 102 -2.43 -2.72 -2.11
CA ILE A 102 -1.73 -1.79 -1.22
C ILE A 102 -1.42 -0.50 -1.97
N PHE A 103 -1.84 0.65 -1.41
CA PHE A 103 -1.42 1.97 -1.88
C PHE A 103 -1.03 2.85 -0.71
N VAL A 104 0.26 3.16 -0.59
CA VAL A 104 0.82 4.04 0.45
C VAL A 104 1.73 5.07 -0.19
N ALA A 105 1.47 6.35 0.05
CA ALA A 105 2.13 7.43 -0.66
C ALA A 105 2.74 8.53 0.24
N ASN A 106 2.68 8.38 1.57
CA ASN A 106 3.04 9.48 2.46
C ASN A 106 4.42 9.36 3.12
N ASP A 107 5.20 8.33 2.77
CA ASP A 107 6.54 8.13 3.33
C ASP A 107 7.59 9.04 2.69
N ILE A 108 7.34 9.46 1.42
CA ILE A 108 8.18 10.41 0.67
C ILE A 108 7.28 11.51 0.13
N THR A 109 7.46 12.73 0.60
CA THR A 109 6.60 13.88 0.30
C THR A 109 7.36 15.13 -0.13
N GLY A 110 8.68 15.14 -0.01
CA GLY A 110 9.56 16.29 -0.18
C GLY A 110 9.84 17.02 1.14
N GLY A 111 9.50 16.41 2.28
CA GLY A 111 9.75 16.95 3.62
C GLY A 111 10.98 16.37 4.31
N GLU A 112 11.37 16.99 5.43
CA GLU A 112 12.56 16.61 6.20
C GLU A 112 12.46 15.20 6.81
N ASN A 113 11.25 14.75 7.10
CA ASN A 113 10.98 13.45 7.72
C ASN A 113 10.67 12.34 6.71
N ASP A 114 11.07 12.53 5.45
CA ASP A 114 10.89 11.53 4.42
C ASP A 114 11.81 10.34 4.64
N LEU A 115 11.25 9.15 4.48
CA LEU A 115 12.04 7.92 4.47
C LEU A 115 12.94 7.83 3.24
N SER A 116 14.01 7.05 3.34
CA SER A 116 14.76 6.63 2.15
C SER A 116 13.94 5.60 1.34
N PRO A 117 14.16 5.51 0.01
CA PRO A 117 13.53 4.46 -0.82
C PRO A 117 13.76 3.05 -0.29
N LYS A 118 14.96 2.75 0.23
CA LYS A 118 15.31 1.46 0.84
C LYS A 118 14.51 1.17 2.12
N GLU A 119 14.26 2.20 2.94
CA GLU A 119 13.46 2.04 4.15
C GLU A 119 11.98 1.81 3.80
N VAL A 120 11.44 2.51 2.79
CA VAL A 120 10.10 2.26 2.25
C VAL A 120 9.96 0.81 1.79
N LEU A 121 10.91 0.29 1.00
CA LEU A 121 10.94 -1.11 0.59
C LEU A 121 10.96 -2.07 1.79
N LYS A 122 11.81 -1.80 2.80
CA LYS A 122 11.90 -2.64 4.00
C LYS A 122 10.56 -2.74 4.71
N LEU A 123 9.85 -1.63 4.86
CA LEU A 123 8.54 -1.61 5.50
C LEU A 123 7.45 -2.25 4.63
N ALA A 124 7.47 -2.04 3.31
CA ALA A 124 6.58 -2.72 2.37
C ALA A 124 6.73 -4.25 2.44
N LYS A 125 7.97 -4.77 2.49
CA LYS A 125 8.26 -6.19 2.71
C LYS A 125 7.69 -6.68 4.05
N TYR A 126 7.76 -5.87 5.09
CA TYR A 126 7.20 -6.22 6.38
C TYR A 126 5.67 -6.31 6.35
N VAL A 127 4.98 -5.39 5.66
CA VAL A 127 3.53 -5.46 5.42
C VAL A 127 3.16 -6.75 4.70
N VAL A 128 3.87 -7.12 3.63
CA VAL A 128 3.64 -8.40 2.92
C VAL A 128 3.83 -9.59 3.87
N LYS A 129 4.88 -9.59 4.67
CA LYS A 129 5.12 -10.65 5.66
C LYS A 129 3.93 -10.80 6.61
N GLN A 130 3.36 -9.71 7.12
CA GLN A 130 2.18 -9.74 7.98
C GLN A 130 0.95 -10.27 7.25
N ILE A 131 0.69 -9.85 6.01
CA ILE A 131 -0.42 -10.39 5.19
C ILE A 131 -0.25 -11.91 5.04
N ARG A 132 0.96 -12.40 4.82
CA ARG A 132 1.24 -13.83 4.65
C ARG A 132 1.04 -14.66 5.91
N THR A 133 0.91 -14.08 7.09
CA THR A 133 0.58 -14.85 8.32
C THR A 133 -0.83 -15.43 8.26
N SER A 134 -1.80 -14.68 7.77
CA SER A 134 -3.21 -15.09 7.65
C SER A 134 -3.62 -15.48 6.22
N HIS A 135 -2.97 -14.91 5.20
CA HIS A 135 -3.34 -15.05 3.79
C HIS A 135 -2.17 -15.60 2.95
N LYS A 136 -1.79 -16.85 3.20
CA LYS A 136 -0.62 -17.48 2.54
C LYS A 136 -0.76 -17.60 1.02
N SER A 137 -1.96 -17.85 0.53
CA SER A 137 -2.25 -18.11 -0.88
C SER A 137 -2.85 -16.92 -1.64
N SER A 138 -3.30 -15.86 -0.96
CA SER A 138 -3.88 -14.70 -1.63
C SER A 138 -2.83 -13.93 -2.41
N SER A 139 -3.18 -13.41 -3.58
CA SER A 139 -2.33 -12.47 -4.30
C SER A 139 -2.18 -11.16 -3.53
N VAL A 140 -1.00 -10.56 -3.55
CA VAL A 140 -0.76 -9.22 -3.02
C VAL A 140 -0.27 -8.34 -4.15
N PHE A 141 -0.83 -7.15 -4.31
CA PHE A 141 -0.37 -6.22 -5.34
C PHE A 141 -0.17 -4.82 -4.77
N PHE A 142 0.88 -4.19 -5.24
CA PHE A 142 1.14 -2.79 -4.98
C PHE A 142 0.64 -1.95 -6.13
N ILE A 143 -0.06 -0.87 -5.82
CA ILE A 143 -0.37 0.16 -6.79
C ILE A 143 0.70 1.22 -6.65
N GLU A 144 1.33 1.57 -7.77
CA GLU A 144 2.39 2.55 -7.83
C GLU A 144 1.99 3.87 -7.18
N THR A 145 2.89 4.45 -6.38
CA THR A 145 2.70 5.84 -5.93
C THR A 145 2.69 6.74 -7.15
N THR A 146 1.49 7.23 -7.48
CA THR A 146 1.21 8.01 -8.68
C THR A 146 1.94 9.35 -8.66
N PRO A 147 2.57 9.79 -9.76
CA PRO A 147 3.14 11.11 -9.86
C PRO A 147 2.05 12.18 -9.72
N THR A 148 2.29 13.17 -8.86
CA THR A 148 1.34 14.24 -8.60
C THR A 148 2.02 15.60 -8.71
N PRO A 149 1.34 16.66 -9.19
CA PRO A 149 1.94 17.99 -9.26
C PRO A 149 2.41 18.48 -7.88
N LYS A 150 1.66 18.18 -6.81
CA LYS A 150 1.99 18.55 -5.43
C LYS A 150 3.32 17.99 -4.95
N ARG A 151 3.68 16.76 -5.38
CA ARG A 151 4.89 16.03 -4.93
C ARG A 151 5.95 15.90 -6.03
N TRP A 152 5.82 16.64 -7.13
CA TRP A 152 6.73 16.52 -8.25
C TRP A 152 8.19 16.76 -7.87
N LYS A 153 8.46 17.70 -6.97
CA LYS A 153 9.82 17.94 -6.46
C LYS A 153 10.46 16.72 -5.78
N ALA A 154 9.66 15.82 -5.21
CA ALA A 154 10.11 14.59 -4.58
C ALA A 154 10.05 13.38 -5.53
N TRP A 155 9.61 13.56 -6.79
CA TRP A 155 9.31 12.47 -7.71
C TRP A 155 10.49 11.53 -7.93
N SER A 156 11.70 12.05 -8.10
CA SER A 156 12.89 11.20 -8.28
C SER A 156 13.05 10.20 -7.14
N LYS A 157 12.83 10.63 -5.89
CA LYS A 157 12.92 9.78 -4.71
C LYS A 157 11.73 8.82 -4.59
N ILE A 158 10.53 9.28 -4.95
CA ILE A 158 9.32 8.45 -5.02
C ILE A 158 9.48 7.37 -6.09
N SER A 159 9.96 7.73 -7.28
CA SER A 159 10.20 6.80 -8.38
C SER A 159 11.20 5.71 -8.01
N GLN A 160 12.29 6.05 -7.31
CA GLN A 160 13.22 5.05 -6.81
C GLN A 160 12.57 4.06 -5.83
N ALA A 161 11.68 4.53 -4.94
CA ALA A 161 10.95 3.64 -4.04
C ALA A 161 9.99 2.73 -4.82
N ASN A 162 9.29 3.28 -5.82
CA ASN A 162 8.42 2.54 -6.72
C ASN A 162 9.19 1.43 -7.46
N ASP A 163 10.36 1.75 -8.02
CA ASP A 163 11.18 0.80 -8.77
C ASP A 163 11.67 -0.34 -7.87
N LEU A 164 12.12 -0.04 -6.65
CA LEU A 164 12.52 -1.06 -5.67
C LEU A 164 11.36 -1.98 -5.26
N ILE A 165 10.14 -1.45 -5.12
CA ILE A 165 8.95 -2.26 -4.82
C ILE A 165 8.59 -3.13 -6.02
N ARG A 166 8.69 -2.61 -7.25
CA ARG A 166 8.46 -3.38 -8.47
C ARG A 166 9.43 -4.55 -8.58
N GLU A 167 10.74 -4.33 -8.44
CA GLU A 167 11.76 -5.38 -8.44
C GLU A 167 11.50 -6.45 -7.37
N PHE A 168 11.01 -6.04 -6.20
CA PHE A 168 10.60 -6.99 -5.16
C PHE A 168 9.40 -7.83 -5.59
N CYS A 169 8.42 -7.25 -6.25
CA CYS A 169 7.28 -7.99 -6.77
C CYS A 169 7.70 -8.97 -7.86
N ASP A 170 8.52 -8.53 -8.81
CA ASP A 170 9.00 -9.34 -9.94
C ASP A 170 9.81 -10.57 -9.49
N SER A 171 10.45 -10.48 -8.33
CA SER A 171 11.26 -11.55 -7.72
C SER A 171 10.51 -12.45 -6.73
N SER A 172 9.19 -12.31 -6.60
CA SER A 172 8.43 -12.95 -5.53
C SER A 172 7.11 -13.54 -6.02
N ASP A 173 6.81 -14.77 -5.59
CA ASP A 173 5.57 -15.44 -5.94
C ASP A 173 4.34 -14.72 -5.39
N ARG A 174 3.29 -14.62 -6.23
CA ARG A 174 2.00 -14.00 -5.88
C ARG A 174 2.11 -12.57 -5.37
N LEU A 175 3.19 -11.87 -5.78
CA LEU A 175 3.31 -10.43 -5.64
C LEU A 175 3.23 -9.79 -7.02
N PHE A 176 2.49 -8.71 -7.12
CA PHE A 176 2.25 -8.00 -8.38
C PHE A 176 2.46 -6.51 -8.18
N TYR A 177 2.81 -5.83 -9.25
CA TYR A 177 2.97 -4.40 -9.27
C TYR A 177 2.14 -3.78 -10.38
N ILE A 178 1.30 -2.79 -10.06
CA ILE A 178 0.49 -2.06 -11.01
C ILE A 178 1.13 -0.70 -11.24
N SER A 179 1.77 -0.52 -12.39
CA SER A 179 2.36 0.76 -12.79
C SER A 179 1.28 1.74 -13.23
N THR A 180 1.40 2.98 -12.81
CA THR A 180 0.46 4.06 -13.14
C THR A 180 1.15 5.29 -13.69
N ARG A 181 2.49 5.41 -13.55
CA ARG A 181 3.24 6.65 -13.83
C ARG A 181 3.03 7.18 -15.24
N ASP A 182 3.08 6.31 -16.24
CA ASP A 182 3.04 6.70 -17.66
C ASP A 182 1.67 7.28 -18.07
N TYR A 183 0.63 6.94 -17.32
CA TYR A 183 -0.73 7.45 -17.56
C TYR A 183 -0.97 8.83 -16.93
N PHE A 184 -0.14 9.22 -15.96
CA PHE A 184 -0.29 10.47 -15.22
C PHE A 184 0.78 11.51 -15.56
N ILE A 185 1.73 11.18 -16.41
CA ILE A 185 2.73 12.11 -16.95
C ILE A 185 2.32 12.48 -18.37
N GLY A 186 2.19 13.77 -18.63
CA GLY A 186 1.88 14.28 -19.96
C GLY A 186 3.11 14.35 -20.88
N ASP A 187 2.89 14.72 -22.14
CA ASP A 187 3.93 14.82 -23.18
C ASP A 187 5.05 15.81 -22.83
N ASN A 188 4.76 16.75 -21.95
CA ASN A 188 5.75 17.70 -21.42
C ASN A 188 6.62 17.13 -20.28
N GLY A 189 6.46 15.86 -19.95
CA GLY A 189 7.19 15.19 -18.87
C GLY A 189 6.76 15.58 -17.46
N LEU A 190 5.63 16.28 -17.29
CA LEU A 190 5.11 16.72 -16.00
C LEU A 190 3.80 15.99 -15.67
N PRO A 191 3.42 15.88 -14.39
CA PRO A 191 2.13 15.31 -14.01
C PRO A 191 0.96 16.11 -14.57
N THR A 192 0.01 15.43 -15.21
CA THR A 192 -1.17 16.01 -15.83
C THR A 192 -2.16 16.47 -14.77
N GLU A 193 -2.33 17.79 -14.59
CA GLU A 193 -3.15 18.37 -13.52
C GLU A 193 -4.64 18.00 -13.60
N GLU A 194 -5.16 17.69 -14.79
CA GLU A 194 -6.58 17.39 -15.02
C GLU A 194 -7.13 16.20 -14.23
N TYR A 195 -6.27 15.32 -13.73
CA TYR A 195 -6.66 14.13 -12.95
C TYR A 195 -6.77 14.38 -11.45
N PHE A 196 -6.43 15.60 -11.01
CA PHE A 196 -6.36 15.93 -9.58
C PHE A 196 -7.39 16.99 -9.20
N VAL A 197 -7.79 16.99 -7.92
CA VAL A 197 -8.57 18.09 -7.35
C VAL A 197 -7.67 19.31 -7.10
N ARG A 198 -8.24 20.40 -6.62
CA ARG A 198 -7.53 21.69 -6.41
C ARG A 198 -6.22 21.57 -5.60
N ASP A 199 -6.10 20.59 -4.74
CA ASP A 199 -4.88 20.38 -3.93
C ASP A 199 -3.72 19.77 -4.71
N LYS A 200 -3.94 19.40 -5.98
CA LYS A 200 -2.95 18.81 -6.89
C LYS A 200 -2.30 17.51 -6.37
N LEU A 201 -2.98 16.83 -5.46
CA LEU A 201 -2.54 15.61 -4.79
C LEU A 201 -3.56 14.47 -4.91
N HIS A 202 -4.81 14.75 -4.57
CA HIS A 202 -5.86 13.74 -4.57
C HIS A 202 -6.56 13.67 -5.93
N LEU A 203 -6.90 12.46 -6.35
CA LEU A 203 -7.59 12.24 -7.62
C LEU A 203 -9.00 12.85 -7.61
N ASN A 204 -9.38 13.44 -8.73
CA ASN A 204 -10.77 13.78 -9.03
C ASN A 204 -11.49 12.61 -9.72
N SER A 205 -12.73 12.79 -10.19
CA SER A 205 -13.50 11.74 -10.86
C SER A 205 -12.81 11.17 -12.10
N LYS A 206 -12.21 12.04 -12.94
CA LYS A 206 -11.44 11.60 -14.12
C LYS A 206 -10.23 10.75 -13.72
N GLY A 207 -9.49 11.20 -12.69
CA GLY A 207 -8.35 10.48 -12.15
C GLY A 207 -8.74 9.10 -11.61
N TYR A 208 -9.85 8.98 -10.89
CA TYR A 208 -10.35 7.67 -10.43
C TYR A 208 -10.83 6.80 -11.58
N THR A 209 -11.46 7.35 -12.62
CA THR A 209 -11.83 6.58 -13.82
C THR A 209 -10.61 5.98 -14.50
N LEU A 210 -9.56 6.77 -14.70
CA LEU A 210 -8.30 6.30 -15.27
C LEU A 210 -7.64 5.25 -14.36
N TRP A 211 -7.54 5.55 -13.07
CA TRP A 211 -6.89 4.67 -12.09
C TRP A 211 -7.60 3.31 -11.98
N SER A 212 -8.95 3.32 -11.97
CA SER A 212 -9.76 2.10 -11.94
C SER A 212 -9.62 1.26 -13.19
N SER A 213 -9.52 1.87 -14.38
CA SER A 213 -9.31 1.14 -15.62
C SER A 213 -7.98 0.38 -15.63
N ILE A 214 -6.90 1.04 -15.20
CA ILE A 214 -5.56 0.45 -15.07
C ILE A 214 -5.59 -0.72 -14.06
N ILE A 215 -6.17 -0.48 -12.88
CA ILE A 215 -6.25 -1.51 -11.83
C ILE A 215 -7.07 -2.70 -12.33
N LYS A 216 -8.24 -2.46 -12.91
CA LYS A 216 -9.15 -3.51 -13.38
C LYS A 216 -8.53 -4.39 -14.48
N GLU A 217 -7.76 -3.82 -15.39
CA GLU A 217 -7.04 -4.55 -16.41
C GLU A 217 -6.03 -5.53 -15.77
N ASN A 218 -5.26 -5.06 -14.79
CA ASN A 218 -4.27 -5.89 -14.10
C ASN A 218 -4.91 -6.96 -13.21
N LEU A 219 -6.10 -6.71 -12.64
CA LEU A 219 -6.78 -7.68 -11.77
C LEU A 219 -7.09 -9.00 -12.47
N LYS A 220 -7.26 -9.02 -13.78
CA LYS A 220 -7.49 -10.26 -14.55
C LYS A 220 -6.34 -11.24 -14.39
N SER A 221 -5.11 -10.78 -14.52
CA SER A 221 -3.92 -11.61 -14.35
C SER A 221 -3.65 -11.93 -12.87
N ILE A 222 -3.83 -10.96 -11.98
CA ILE A 222 -3.58 -11.10 -10.53
C ILE A 222 -4.49 -12.17 -9.90
N ILE A 223 -5.78 -12.20 -10.28
CA ILE A 223 -6.77 -13.15 -9.73
C ILE A 223 -6.78 -14.46 -10.48
N GLY A 224 -6.49 -14.46 -11.78
CA GLY A 224 -6.43 -15.66 -12.62
C GLY A 224 -5.19 -16.53 -12.38
N SER A 225 -4.21 -16.02 -11.63
CA SER A 225 -2.99 -16.75 -11.25
C SER A 225 -3.15 -17.62 -9.97
N ASN A 226 -4.38 -17.80 -9.51
CA ASN A 226 -4.72 -18.60 -8.31
C ASN A 226 -5.31 -19.95 -8.68
#